data_f09efbe05d85d11c97d0d40a91d404d2
#
_entry.id   f09efbe05d85d11c97d0d40a91d404d2
#
_cell.length_a   1.000
_cell.length_b   1.000
_cell.length_c   1.000
_cell.angle_alpha   90.00
_cell.angle_beta   90.00
_cell.angle_gamma   90.00
#
_symmetry.space_group_name_H-M   'P 1'
#
loop_
_entity.id
_entity.type
_entity.pdbx_description
1 polymer ?
#
loop_
_entity_poly.entity_id
_entity_poly.type
_entity_poly.pdbx_seq_one_letter_code
_entity_poly.pdbx_strand_id
1 'polypeptide(L)'
;ELRAKVTRIERDAMGGRRWQLRSTGANDSQQVFSGFDAVLLAMPSTQALDLLQSSAQASGLAQQIGKVQVAPCWTLLLAYPQAMQPGLHSLGPQWNAARSTHHRIAWLARESSKPGRDPVERWTVQASAAWSQEHLEDDTDRVQAKLLKAFAEVTGIRAEPSFATVHRWRYAQTTQALGASHLWDAAARIGACGDWCLGHRVEDAFISGLGLA
;
A
#
# COMPACT_ATOMS: atom_id res chain seq x y z
N GLU A 1 -7.90 16.65 -9.97
CA GLU A 1 -6.72 17.28 -9.39
C GLU A 1 -5.73 16.21 -8.96
N LEU A 2 -4.44 16.38 -9.24
CA LEU A 2 -3.37 15.49 -8.84
C LEU A 2 -2.41 16.20 -7.89
N ARG A 3 -1.70 15.42 -7.03
CA ARG A 3 -0.74 15.94 -6.04
C ARG A 3 -1.36 16.89 -5.01
N ALA A 4 -2.66 16.74 -4.75
CA ALA A 4 -3.38 17.45 -3.72
C ALA A 4 -3.75 16.48 -2.60
N LYS A 5 -3.16 16.64 -1.42
CA LYS A 5 -3.51 15.82 -0.24
C LYS A 5 -4.71 16.45 0.45
N VAL A 6 -5.85 15.76 0.44
CA VAL A 6 -7.01 16.18 1.23
C VAL A 6 -6.69 16.00 2.73
N THR A 7 -6.81 17.08 3.47
CA THR A 7 -6.50 17.13 4.91
C THR A 7 -7.74 17.27 5.78
N ARG A 8 -8.87 17.74 5.19
CA ARG A 8 -10.12 17.93 5.92
C ARG A 8 -11.33 17.90 5.00
N ILE A 9 -12.43 17.36 5.51
CA ILE A 9 -13.75 17.35 4.90
C ILE A 9 -14.66 18.20 5.78
N GLU A 10 -15.34 19.19 5.20
CA GLU A 10 -16.20 20.11 5.93
C GLU A 10 -17.53 20.28 5.21
N ARG A 11 -18.57 20.70 5.93
CA ARG A 11 -19.79 21.17 5.27
C ARG A 11 -19.52 22.53 4.63
N ASP A 12 -19.99 22.70 3.40
CA ASP A 12 -19.89 23.97 2.71
C ASP A 12 -20.78 25.00 3.43
N ALA A 13 -20.15 26.05 3.95
CA ALA A 13 -20.84 27.10 4.69
C ALA A 13 -21.87 27.87 3.83
N MET A 14 -21.67 27.91 2.50
CA MET A 14 -22.51 28.64 1.57
C MET A 14 -23.51 27.75 0.78
N GLY A 15 -23.28 26.43 0.77
CA GLY A 15 -23.96 25.49 -0.12
C GLY A 15 -24.93 24.51 0.54
N GLY A 16 -25.43 24.75 1.74
CA GLY A 16 -26.45 23.91 2.39
C GLY A 16 -25.88 22.53 2.79
N ARG A 17 -26.36 21.43 2.12
CA ARG A 17 -25.91 20.06 2.43
C ARG A 17 -24.68 19.61 1.64
N ARG A 18 -23.99 20.51 0.95
CA ARG A 18 -22.81 20.18 0.13
C ARG A 18 -21.55 20.04 0.97
N TRP A 19 -20.56 19.41 0.36
CA TRP A 19 -19.25 19.19 0.97
C TRP A 19 -18.20 20.11 0.39
N GLN A 20 -17.26 20.47 1.24
CA GLN A 20 -16.04 21.20 0.92
C GLN A 20 -14.83 20.36 1.36
N LEU A 21 -13.80 20.30 0.52
CA LEU A 21 -12.55 19.62 0.78
C LEU A 21 -11.44 20.64 0.92
N ARG A 22 -10.67 20.55 1.99
CA ARG A 22 -9.40 21.27 2.13
C ARG A 22 -8.24 20.36 1.77
N SER A 23 -7.34 20.84 0.95
CA SER A 23 -6.15 20.11 0.54
C SER A 23 -4.90 20.95 0.66
N THR A 24 -3.76 20.25 0.80
CA THR A 24 -2.43 20.84 0.69
C THR A 24 -1.82 20.39 -0.62
N GLY A 25 -1.46 21.31 -1.48
CA GLY A 25 -0.76 21.06 -2.74
C GLY A 25 0.73 20.80 -2.56
N ALA A 26 1.43 20.51 -3.67
CA ALA A 26 2.84 20.14 -3.66
C ALA A 26 3.80 21.20 -3.08
N ASN A 27 3.39 22.47 -3.02
CA ASN A 27 4.16 23.61 -2.47
C ASN A 27 3.58 24.12 -1.15
N ASP A 28 2.95 23.24 -0.35
CA ASP A 28 2.22 23.60 0.87
C ASP A 28 1.10 24.65 0.67
N SER A 29 0.73 24.92 -0.58
CA SER A 29 -0.39 25.78 -0.90
C SER A 29 -1.70 25.17 -0.44
N GLN A 30 -2.46 25.88 0.37
CA GLN A 30 -3.79 25.44 0.74
C GLN A 30 -4.79 25.70 -0.38
N GLN A 31 -5.57 24.68 -0.73
CA GLN A 31 -6.62 24.76 -1.72
C GLN A 31 -7.94 24.30 -1.11
N VAL A 32 -9.03 24.90 -1.60
CA VAL A 32 -10.37 24.57 -1.16
C VAL A 32 -11.21 24.23 -2.38
N PHE A 33 -11.85 23.07 -2.36
CA PHE A 33 -12.77 22.61 -3.39
C PHE A 33 -14.15 22.47 -2.77
N SER A 34 -15.17 23.09 -3.34
CA SER A 34 -16.53 23.17 -2.78
C SER A 34 -17.58 22.67 -3.75
N GLY A 35 -18.78 22.43 -3.24
CA GLY A 35 -19.96 22.15 -4.05
C GLY A 35 -20.19 20.66 -4.34
N PHE A 36 -19.57 19.75 -3.60
CA PHE A 36 -19.75 18.30 -3.78
C PHE A 36 -21.01 17.81 -3.05
N ASP A 37 -21.80 16.97 -3.72
CA ASP A 37 -23.01 16.37 -3.15
C ASP A 37 -22.69 15.22 -2.21
N ALA A 38 -21.60 14.50 -2.46
CA ALA A 38 -21.12 13.36 -1.66
C ALA A 38 -19.60 13.32 -1.64
N VAL A 39 -19.03 12.57 -0.67
CA VAL A 39 -17.59 12.28 -0.57
C VAL A 39 -17.40 10.78 -0.52
N LEU A 40 -16.56 10.24 -1.43
CA LEU A 40 -16.20 8.83 -1.48
C LEU A 40 -14.73 8.68 -1.12
N LEU A 41 -14.44 7.94 -0.05
CA LEU A 41 -13.09 7.70 0.48
C LEU A 41 -12.55 6.37 -0.08
N ALA A 42 -11.92 6.43 -1.25
CA ALA A 42 -11.24 5.28 -1.89
C ALA A 42 -9.75 5.30 -1.54
N MET A 43 -9.42 4.94 -0.29
CA MET A 43 -8.07 5.03 0.27
C MET A 43 -7.86 3.98 1.37
N PRO A 44 -6.63 3.73 1.87
CA PRO A 44 -6.39 2.84 3.01
C PRO A 44 -7.24 3.20 4.22
N SER A 45 -7.73 2.17 4.94
CA SER A 45 -8.66 2.33 6.07
C SER A 45 -8.16 3.31 7.13
N THR A 46 -6.87 3.25 7.47
CA THR A 46 -6.26 4.14 8.46
C THR A 46 -6.31 5.60 8.03
N GLN A 47 -6.01 5.89 6.75
CA GLN A 47 -6.08 7.25 6.22
C GLN A 47 -7.52 7.77 6.15
N ALA A 48 -8.47 6.90 5.79
CA ALA A 48 -9.90 7.25 5.81
C ALA A 48 -10.38 7.56 7.24
N LEU A 49 -9.94 6.77 8.22
CA LEU A 49 -10.24 6.98 9.63
C LEU A 49 -9.68 8.31 10.13
N ASP A 50 -8.39 8.60 9.86
CA ASP A 50 -7.74 9.85 10.25
C ASP A 50 -8.48 11.08 9.67
N LEU A 51 -8.87 10.98 8.39
CA LEU A 51 -9.57 12.06 7.72
C LEU A 51 -10.98 12.30 8.29
N LEU A 52 -11.73 11.24 8.60
CA LEU A 52 -13.05 11.35 9.23
C LEU A 52 -12.96 11.90 10.65
N GLN A 53 -11.99 11.46 11.45
CA GLN A 53 -11.77 11.94 12.81
C GLN A 53 -11.34 13.40 12.84
N SER A 54 -10.38 13.80 12.00
CA SER A 54 -9.92 15.20 11.90
C SER A 54 -11.03 16.15 11.44
N SER A 55 -12.01 15.63 10.72
CA SER A 55 -13.15 16.38 10.19
C SER A 55 -14.36 16.40 11.14
N ALA A 56 -14.35 15.62 12.23
CA ALA A 56 -15.46 15.41 13.16
C ALA A 56 -16.79 15.02 12.45
N GLN A 57 -16.68 14.25 11.35
CA GLN A 57 -17.82 13.86 10.52
C GLN A 57 -18.01 12.35 10.54
N ALA A 58 -19.25 11.91 10.30
CA ALA A 58 -19.60 10.50 10.09
C ALA A 58 -19.01 9.54 11.15
N SER A 59 -19.24 9.82 12.42
CA SER A 59 -18.71 9.04 13.56
C SER A 59 -19.02 7.54 13.48
N GLY A 60 -20.19 7.17 12.93
CA GLY A 60 -20.55 5.77 12.71
C GLY A 60 -19.66 5.05 11.69
N LEU A 61 -19.25 5.73 10.61
CA LEU A 61 -18.28 5.20 9.65
C LEU A 61 -16.90 5.04 10.30
N ALA A 62 -16.44 6.06 11.02
CA ALA A 62 -15.16 6.03 11.73
C ALA A 62 -15.09 4.86 12.72
N GLN A 63 -16.17 4.59 13.46
CA GLN A 63 -16.24 3.47 14.39
C GLN A 63 -16.16 2.10 13.68
N GLN A 64 -16.76 1.96 12.50
CA GLN A 64 -16.69 0.73 11.71
C GLN A 64 -15.29 0.53 11.11
N ILE A 65 -14.72 1.58 10.49
CA ILE A 65 -13.38 1.55 9.90
C ILE A 65 -12.32 1.24 10.96
N GLY A 66 -12.48 1.74 12.18
CA GLY A 66 -11.56 1.50 13.30
C GLY A 66 -11.43 0.03 13.73
N LYS A 67 -12.30 -0.87 13.26
CA LYS A 67 -12.21 -2.32 13.49
C LYS A 67 -11.27 -3.02 12.50
N VAL A 68 -10.94 -2.38 11.40
CA VAL A 68 -10.05 -2.93 10.36
C VAL A 68 -8.61 -2.92 10.86
N GLN A 69 -7.90 -4.04 10.65
CA GLN A 69 -6.48 -4.11 10.97
C GLN A 69 -5.66 -4.26 9.70
N VAL A 70 -4.59 -3.48 9.61
CA VAL A 70 -3.69 -3.45 8.45
C VAL A 70 -2.25 -3.58 8.94
N ALA A 71 -1.50 -4.48 8.32
CA ALA A 71 -0.08 -4.67 8.60
C ALA A 71 0.80 -3.95 7.58
N PRO A 72 1.99 -3.48 8.00
CA PRO A 72 2.97 -2.91 7.10
C PRO A 72 3.77 -3.99 6.36
N CYS A 73 4.48 -3.56 5.30
CA CYS A 73 5.44 -4.39 4.59
C CYS A 73 6.63 -3.55 4.13
N TRP A 74 7.83 -3.99 4.51
CA TRP A 74 9.05 -3.55 3.85
C TRP A 74 9.25 -4.38 2.58
N THR A 75 9.53 -3.71 1.47
CA THR A 75 9.78 -4.35 0.17
C THR A 75 11.16 -3.96 -0.32
N LEU A 76 12.01 -4.96 -0.60
CA LEU A 76 13.30 -4.76 -1.23
C LEU A 76 13.19 -5.04 -2.73
N LEU A 77 13.70 -4.14 -3.56
CA LEU A 77 13.78 -4.26 -5.01
C LEU A 77 15.24 -4.38 -5.42
N LEU A 78 15.53 -5.38 -6.25
CA LEU A 78 16.89 -5.73 -6.67
C LEU A 78 17.00 -5.85 -8.18
N ALA A 79 18.18 -5.51 -8.74
CA ALA A 79 18.54 -5.84 -10.11
C ALA A 79 20.00 -6.31 -10.21
N TYR A 80 20.20 -7.32 -11.06
CA TYR A 80 21.48 -7.98 -11.31
C TYR A 80 21.75 -8.05 -12.82
N PRO A 81 22.40 -7.06 -13.43
CA PRO A 81 22.75 -7.09 -14.86
C PRO A 81 23.75 -8.19 -15.21
N GLN A 82 24.45 -8.74 -14.21
CA GLN A 82 25.41 -9.82 -14.38
C GLN A 82 24.78 -11.10 -14.97
N ALA A 83 23.46 -11.31 -14.80
CA ALA A 83 22.72 -12.41 -15.40
C ALA A 83 22.69 -12.38 -16.94
N MET A 84 23.00 -11.23 -17.55
CA MET A 84 23.09 -11.08 -19.00
C MET A 84 24.46 -11.49 -19.58
N GLN A 85 25.42 -11.87 -18.74
CA GLN A 85 26.73 -12.28 -19.23
C GLN A 85 26.65 -13.65 -19.95
N PRO A 86 27.40 -13.82 -21.05
CA PRO A 86 27.46 -15.12 -21.75
C PRO A 86 27.85 -16.25 -20.80
N GLY A 87 27.07 -17.33 -20.79
CA GLY A 87 27.27 -18.48 -19.91
C GLY A 87 26.57 -18.42 -18.54
N LEU A 88 25.99 -17.27 -18.18
CA LEU A 88 25.14 -17.13 -17.00
C LEU A 88 23.67 -17.11 -17.44
N HIS A 89 22.98 -18.21 -17.35
CA HIS A 89 21.57 -18.31 -17.73
C HIS A 89 20.62 -17.82 -16.64
N SER A 90 21.06 -17.81 -15.38
CA SER A 90 20.31 -17.26 -14.24
C SER A 90 21.19 -17.08 -13.01
N LEU A 91 20.80 -16.15 -12.15
CA LEU A 91 21.34 -16.02 -10.80
C LEU A 91 20.34 -16.65 -9.82
N GLY A 92 20.68 -17.83 -9.28
CA GLY A 92 19.90 -18.50 -8.24
C GLY A 92 18.68 -19.29 -8.76
N PRO A 93 17.59 -19.36 -7.97
CA PRO A 93 16.45 -20.21 -8.25
C PRO A 93 15.73 -19.91 -9.56
N GLN A 94 15.23 -20.93 -10.24
CA GLN A 94 14.50 -20.84 -11.52
C GLN A 94 12.99 -20.62 -11.36
N TRP A 95 12.46 -20.63 -10.14
CA TRP A 95 11.03 -20.40 -9.92
C TRP A 95 10.65 -18.91 -10.12
N ASN A 96 9.38 -18.66 -10.49
CA ASN A 96 8.88 -17.31 -10.78
C ASN A 96 8.55 -16.52 -9.52
N ALA A 97 8.03 -17.20 -8.50
CA ALA A 97 7.71 -16.63 -7.20
C ALA A 97 7.68 -17.73 -6.13
N ALA A 98 7.92 -17.35 -4.88
CA ALA A 98 7.87 -18.27 -3.75
C ALA A 98 7.40 -17.59 -2.47
N ARG A 99 6.69 -18.35 -1.64
CA ARG A 99 6.52 -18.04 -0.22
C ARG A 99 7.74 -18.52 0.54
N SER A 100 8.13 -17.78 1.57
CA SER A 100 9.27 -18.13 2.42
C SER A 100 8.80 -18.34 3.86
N THR A 101 9.44 -19.29 4.53
CA THR A 101 9.32 -19.49 5.99
C THR A 101 10.42 -18.77 6.76
N HIS A 102 11.27 -18.02 6.08
CA HIS A 102 12.31 -17.21 6.71
C HIS A 102 11.67 -16.10 7.55
N HIS A 103 12.15 -15.90 8.78
CA HIS A 103 11.53 -14.96 9.73
C HIS A 103 11.43 -13.51 9.23
N ARG A 104 12.31 -13.07 8.31
CA ARG A 104 12.29 -11.72 7.74
C ARG A 104 11.54 -11.63 6.43
N ILE A 105 11.51 -12.68 5.61
CA ILE A 105 10.96 -12.67 4.24
C ILE A 105 9.73 -13.56 4.19
N ALA A 106 8.62 -13.00 3.70
CA ALA A 106 7.39 -13.76 3.47
C ALA A 106 7.21 -14.18 2.01
N TRP A 107 7.65 -13.33 1.06
CA TRP A 107 7.40 -13.53 -0.36
C TRP A 107 8.55 -13.00 -1.20
N LEU A 108 8.85 -13.73 -2.28
CA LEU A 108 9.81 -13.32 -3.30
C LEU A 108 9.17 -13.52 -4.68
N ALA A 109 9.35 -12.54 -5.56
CA ALA A 109 8.97 -12.64 -6.96
C ALA A 109 10.16 -12.31 -7.85
N ARG A 110 10.41 -13.20 -8.82
CA ARG A 110 11.41 -13.00 -9.87
C ARG A 110 10.75 -12.23 -11.00
N GLU A 111 10.96 -10.92 -11.03
CA GLU A 111 10.28 -10.01 -11.96
C GLU A 111 10.68 -10.24 -13.41
N SER A 112 11.92 -10.70 -13.65
CA SER A 112 12.42 -11.06 -14.97
C SER A 112 11.75 -12.31 -15.57
N SER A 113 11.05 -13.11 -14.77
CA SER A 113 10.30 -14.28 -15.25
C SER A 113 8.94 -13.94 -15.89
N LYS A 114 8.48 -12.70 -15.75
CA LYS A 114 7.21 -12.24 -16.31
C LYS A 114 7.31 -12.04 -17.81
N PRO A 115 6.25 -12.40 -18.59
CA PRO A 115 6.24 -12.20 -20.04
C PRO A 115 6.49 -10.72 -20.43
N GLY A 116 7.26 -10.51 -21.50
CA GLY A 116 7.53 -9.17 -22.05
C GLY A 116 8.49 -8.31 -21.21
N ARG A 117 9.17 -8.89 -20.22
CA ARG A 117 10.21 -8.22 -19.46
C ARG A 117 11.58 -8.36 -20.13
N ASP A 118 12.43 -7.35 -19.95
CA ASP A 118 13.82 -7.44 -20.38
C ASP A 118 14.58 -8.53 -19.58
N PRO A 119 15.69 -9.07 -20.11
CA PRO A 119 16.44 -10.19 -19.53
C PRO A 119 17.22 -9.84 -18.25
N VAL A 120 17.23 -8.58 -17.82
CA VAL A 120 17.88 -8.18 -16.56
C VAL A 120 17.21 -8.91 -15.39
N GLU A 121 17.99 -9.63 -14.60
CA GLU A 121 17.48 -10.34 -13.43
C GLU A 121 17.02 -9.34 -12.37
N ARG A 122 15.72 -9.39 -12.03
CA ARG A 122 15.08 -8.48 -11.07
C ARG A 122 14.25 -9.27 -10.06
N TRP A 123 14.29 -8.79 -8.82
CA TRP A 123 13.58 -9.39 -7.72
C TRP A 123 12.78 -8.37 -6.92
N THR A 124 11.56 -8.75 -6.54
CA THR A 124 10.77 -8.09 -5.51
C THR A 124 10.72 -9.01 -4.30
N VAL A 125 11.19 -8.52 -3.15
CA VAL A 125 11.28 -9.27 -1.90
C VAL A 125 10.44 -8.57 -0.86
N GLN A 126 9.39 -9.23 -0.39
CA GLN A 126 8.49 -8.71 0.63
C GLN A 126 8.84 -9.30 1.99
N ALA A 127 9.09 -8.43 2.96
CA ALA A 127 9.31 -8.82 4.33
C ALA A 127 8.01 -9.37 4.97
N SER A 128 8.16 -10.17 6.02
CA SER A 128 7.02 -10.61 6.82
C SER A 128 6.37 -9.43 7.55
N ALA A 129 5.06 -9.52 7.78
CA ALA A 129 4.31 -8.48 8.48
C ALA A 129 4.86 -8.24 9.90
N ALA A 130 5.17 -9.31 10.63
CA ALA A 130 5.73 -9.22 11.98
C ALA A 130 7.08 -8.49 12.01
N TRP A 131 8.00 -8.89 11.12
CA TRP A 131 9.31 -8.24 11.01
C TRP A 131 9.17 -6.78 10.55
N SER A 132 8.27 -6.52 9.60
CA SER A 132 8.02 -5.16 9.11
C SER A 132 7.45 -4.25 10.20
N GLN A 133 6.60 -4.77 11.08
CA GLN A 133 6.05 -4.03 12.21
C GLN A 133 7.13 -3.72 13.26
N GLU A 134 7.99 -4.70 13.58
CA GLU A 134 9.10 -4.52 14.53
C GLU A 134 10.11 -3.47 14.05
N HIS A 135 10.34 -3.41 12.73
CA HIS A 135 11.33 -2.55 12.09
C HIS A 135 10.71 -1.37 11.32
N LEU A 136 9.47 -0.99 11.66
CA LEU A 136 8.70 0.00 10.87
C LEU A 136 9.39 1.35 10.79
N GLU A 137 10.04 1.78 11.85
CA GLU A 137 10.71 3.08 11.94
C GLU A 137 12.25 2.99 11.86
N ASP A 138 12.78 1.80 11.52
CA ASP A 138 14.22 1.64 11.29
C ASP A 138 14.65 2.47 10.06
N ASP A 139 15.92 2.84 10.07
CA ASP A 139 16.60 3.48 8.94
C ASP A 139 16.60 2.59 7.69
N THR A 140 16.42 3.20 6.51
CA THR A 140 16.30 2.49 5.23
C THR A 140 17.55 1.68 4.88
N ASP A 141 18.75 2.20 5.17
CA ASP A 141 20.00 1.51 4.84
C ASP A 141 20.17 0.25 5.71
N ARG A 142 19.79 0.38 6.99
CA ARG A 142 19.78 -0.75 7.93
C ARG A 142 18.78 -1.83 7.50
N VAL A 143 17.58 -1.43 7.10
CA VAL A 143 16.56 -2.36 6.59
C VAL A 143 17.02 -3.04 5.31
N GLN A 144 17.60 -2.29 4.38
CA GLN A 144 18.14 -2.82 3.13
C GLN A 144 19.22 -3.86 3.38
N ALA A 145 20.20 -3.57 4.24
CA ALA A 145 21.26 -4.50 4.57
C ALA A 145 20.73 -5.80 5.19
N LYS A 146 19.74 -5.71 6.10
CA LYS A 146 19.11 -6.87 6.73
C LYS A 146 18.33 -7.73 5.71
N LEU A 147 17.62 -7.11 4.77
CA LEU A 147 16.84 -7.82 3.76
C LEU A 147 17.72 -8.40 2.65
N LEU A 148 18.80 -7.73 2.24
CA LEU A 148 19.81 -8.28 1.34
C LEU A 148 20.44 -9.55 1.91
N LYS A 149 20.83 -9.53 3.18
CA LYS A 149 21.35 -10.72 3.86
C LYS A 149 20.34 -11.86 3.85
N ALA A 150 19.08 -11.57 4.22
CA ALA A 150 18.01 -12.56 4.23
C ALA A 150 17.70 -13.09 2.82
N PHE A 151 17.76 -12.24 1.79
CA PHE A 151 17.61 -12.65 0.39
C PHE A 151 18.70 -13.65 -0.02
N ALA A 152 19.96 -13.37 0.33
CA ALA A 152 21.05 -14.29 0.05
C ALA A 152 20.94 -15.64 0.81
N GLU A 153 20.39 -15.61 2.03
CA GLU A 153 20.13 -16.82 2.82
C GLU A 153 19.03 -17.70 2.18
N VAL A 154 17.97 -17.07 1.63
CA VAL A 154 16.84 -17.78 1.02
C VAL A 154 17.14 -18.26 -0.40
N THR A 155 17.83 -17.46 -1.20
CA THR A 155 18.04 -17.73 -2.64
C THR A 155 19.40 -18.34 -2.98
N GLY A 156 20.38 -18.20 -2.10
CA GLY A 156 21.78 -18.53 -2.39
C GLY A 156 22.51 -17.48 -3.24
N ILE A 157 21.82 -16.42 -3.71
CA ILE A 157 22.43 -15.35 -4.51
C ILE A 157 23.26 -14.47 -3.58
N ARG A 158 24.58 -14.52 -3.77
CA ARG A 158 25.56 -13.73 -2.98
C ARG A 158 26.23 -12.63 -3.81
N ALA A 159 25.88 -12.54 -5.09
CA ALA A 159 26.36 -11.46 -5.95
C ALA A 159 25.85 -10.11 -5.43
N GLU A 160 26.65 -9.07 -5.63
CA GLU A 160 26.24 -7.72 -5.29
C GLU A 160 25.28 -7.17 -6.35
N PRO A 161 24.11 -6.66 -5.98
CA PRO A 161 23.19 -6.09 -6.95
C PRO A 161 23.72 -4.76 -7.50
N SER A 162 23.50 -4.47 -8.77
CA SER A 162 23.77 -3.14 -9.34
C SER A 162 22.73 -2.10 -8.95
N PHE A 163 21.58 -2.54 -8.50
CA PHE A 163 20.50 -1.70 -7.96
C PHE A 163 19.85 -2.40 -6.78
N ALA A 164 19.75 -1.70 -5.68
CA ALA A 164 19.03 -2.12 -4.49
C ALA A 164 18.31 -0.91 -3.88
N THR A 165 17.04 -1.06 -3.56
CA THR A 165 16.29 -0.06 -2.83
C THR A 165 15.20 -0.71 -1.99
N VAL A 166 14.83 -0.07 -0.89
CA VAL A 166 13.72 -0.51 -0.05
C VAL A 166 12.59 0.51 -0.04
N HIS A 167 11.38 0.01 0.02
CA HIS A 167 10.19 0.83 0.18
C HIS A 167 9.38 0.37 1.40
N ARG A 168 8.92 1.32 2.19
CA ARG A 168 8.10 1.09 3.37
C ARG A 168 6.62 1.31 3.06
N TRP A 169 5.87 0.22 2.96
CA TRP A 169 4.42 0.25 2.84
C TRP A 169 3.81 0.22 4.25
N ARG A 170 3.31 1.34 4.73
CA ARG A 170 2.70 1.40 6.08
C ARG A 170 1.36 0.68 6.16
N TYR A 171 0.63 0.61 5.06
CA TYR A 171 -0.72 0.04 4.95
C TYR A 171 -0.73 -0.99 3.82
N ALA A 172 0.00 -2.08 4.02
CA ALA A 172 0.31 -3.01 2.93
C ALA A 172 -0.67 -4.17 2.81
N GLN A 173 -1.16 -4.68 3.90
CA GLN A 173 -1.99 -5.88 3.89
C GLN A 173 -3.06 -5.80 4.98
N THR A 174 -4.31 -5.95 4.59
CA THR A 174 -5.42 -6.10 5.52
C THR A 174 -5.33 -7.46 6.20
N THR A 175 -5.22 -7.47 7.52
CA THR A 175 -5.17 -8.69 8.36
C THR A 175 -6.51 -9.00 8.99
N GLN A 176 -7.33 -7.96 9.21
CA GLN A 176 -8.73 -8.11 9.63
C GLN A 176 -9.59 -7.17 8.77
N ALA A 177 -10.35 -7.74 7.85
CA ALA A 177 -11.25 -7.00 6.98
C ALA A 177 -12.52 -6.55 7.72
N LEU A 178 -13.17 -5.55 7.14
CA LEU A 178 -14.46 -5.03 7.64
C LEU A 178 -15.58 -6.08 7.58
N GLY A 179 -15.59 -6.93 6.53
CA GLY A 179 -16.64 -7.94 6.30
C GLY A 179 -17.87 -7.39 5.56
N ALA A 180 -17.78 -6.22 4.95
CA ALA A 180 -18.81 -5.62 4.09
C ALA A 180 -18.17 -5.08 2.82
N SER A 181 -18.91 -5.05 1.70
CA SER A 181 -18.36 -4.61 0.41
C SER A 181 -17.92 -3.14 0.41
N HIS A 182 -18.64 -2.29 1.11
CA HIS A 182 -18.36 -0.87 1.26
C HIS A 182 -19.10 -0.32 2.48
N LEU A 183 -18.85 0.93 2.80
CA LEU A 183 -19.62 1.71 3.78
C LEU A 183 -20.28 2.90 3.10
N TRP A 184 -21.54 3.17 3.48
CA TRP A 184 -22.27 4.35 3.03
C TRP A 184 -23.12 4.93 4.16
N ASP A 185 -22.92 6.20 4.46
CA ASP A 185 -23.78 6.99 5.35
C ASP A 185 -24.66 7.91 4.48
N ALA A 186 -25.93 7.53 4.31
CA ALA A 186 -26.88 8.28 3.48
C ALA A 186 -27.22 9.66 4.07
N ALA A 187 -27.19 9.83 5.38
CA ALA A 187 -27.48 11.10 6.03
C ALA A 187 -26.32 12.09 5.85
N ALA A 188 -25.11 11.63 6.01
CA ALA A 188 -23.89 12.39 5.77
C ALA A 188 -23.56 12.49 4.28
N ARG A 189 -23.98 11.55 3.44
CA ARG A 189 -23.54 11.37 2.04
C ARG A 189 -22.01 11.19 1.97
N ILE A 190 -21.48 10.33 2.84
CA ILE A 190 -20.09 9.92 2.84
C ILE A 190 -20.04 8.41 2.65
N GLY A 191 -19.17 7.96 1.75
CA GLY A 191 -18.89 6.54 1.55
C GLY A 191 -17.40 6.22 1.72
N ALA A 192 -17.11 4.95 1.97
CA ALA A 192 -15.74 4.46 2.02
C ALA A 192 -15.63 3.08 1.37
N CYS A 193 -14.57 2.86 0.59
CA CYS A 193 -14.28 1.62 -0.08
C CYS A 193 -12.77 1.36 -0.15
N GLY A 194 -12.41 0.13 -0.36
CA GLY A 194 -11.04 -0.36 -0.51
C GLY A 194 -10.99 -1.87 -0.34
N ASP A 195 -9.83 -2.48 -0.63
CA ASP A 195 -9.60 -3.90 -0.38
C ASP A 195 -9.93 -4.30 1.07
N TRP A 196 -9.60 -3.44 2.02
CA TRP A 196 -9.84 -3.63 3.45
C TRP A 196 -11.31 -3.86 3.84
N CYS A 197 -12.24 -3.57 2.95
CA CYS A 197 -13.65 -3.90 3.15
C CYS A 197 -13.91 -5.41 3.10
N LEU A 198 -13.24 -6.12 2.17
CA LEU A 198 -13.46 -7.54 1.88
C LEU A 198 -12.25 -8.42 2.22
N GLY A 199 -11.03 -7.92 2.03
CA GLY A 199 -9.81 -8.71 2.23
C GLY A 199 -8.54 -7.92 1.96
N HIS A 200 -7.65 -8.46 1.12
CA HIS A 200 -6.35 -7.87 0.82
C HIS A 200 -5.91 -8.06 -0.65
N ARG A 201 -6.86 -8.39 -1.53
CA ARG A 201 -6.60 -8.63 -2.96
C ARG A 201 -6.98 -7.41 -3.79
N VAL A 202 -6.40 -7.31 -4.98
CA VAL A 202 -6.76 -6.27 -5.95
C VAL A 202 -8.24 -6.39 -6.35
N GLU A 203 -8.75 -7.63 -6.48
CA GLU A 203 -10.14 -7.90 -6.77
C GLU A 203 -11.08 -7.41 -5.66
N ASP A 204 -10.66 -7.51 -4.41
CA ASP A 204 -11.44 -7.01 -3.26
C ASP A 204 -11.61 -5.48 -3.33
N ALA A 205 -10.55 -4.76 -3.74
CA ALA A 205 -10.61 -3.32 -3.96
C ALA A 205 -11.57 -2.96 -5.11
N PHE A 206 -11.52 -3.71 -6.21
CA PHE A 206 -12.39 -3.50 -7.36
C PHE A 206 -13.87 -3.74 -7.01
N ILE A 207 -14.17 -4.87 -6.37
CA ILE A 207 -15.54 -5.22 -5.94
C ILE A 207 -16.07 -4.20 -4.94
N SER A 208 -15.24 -3.77 -4.01
CA SER A 208 -15.59 -2.76 -3.01
C SER A 208 -15.91 -1.41 -3.68
N GLY A 209 -15.08 -0.97 -4.61
CA GLY A 209 -15.32 0.27 -5.37
C GLY A 209 -16.59 0.23 -6.22
N LEU A 210 -16.83 -0.91 -6.89
CA LEU A 210 -18.05 -1.12 -7.70
C LEU A 210 -19.31 -1.12 -6.84
N GLY A 211 -19.23 -1.68 -5.62
CA GLY A 211 -20.35 -1.69 -4.69
C GLY A 211 -20.70 -0.32 -4.12
N LEU A 212 -19.74 0.62 -4.10
CA LEU A 212 -19.97 1.98 -3.62
C LEU A 212 -20.45 2.94 -4.73
N ALA A 213 -20.14 2.65 -5.99
CA ALA A 213 -20.51 3.47 -7.14
C ALA A 213 -21.99 3.36 -7.49
#